data_fd94485e5fc9141212b6f9786a10f563
#
_entry.id   fd94485e5fc9141212b6f9786a10f563
#
_cell.length_a   1.000
_cell.length_b   1.000
_cell.length_c   1.000
_cell.angle_alpha   90.00
_cell.angle_beta   90.00
_cell.angle_gamma   90.00
#
_symmetry.space_group_name_H-M   'P 1'
#
loop_
_entity.id
_entity.type
_entity.pdbx_description
1 polymer ?
#
loop_
_entity_poly.entity_id
_entity_poly.type
_entity_poly.pdbx_seq_one_letter_code
_entity_poly.pdbx_strand_id
1 'polypeptide(L)'
;MNGKANDPILVCFAVKDEAAPFRRGLPVGVETVVTGMGAAAAERAVRAKLAERTWSLVLTCGFAGGLHPALRPETVIFEADADFPLRQALLDVGAVAVSFHCAERVAVTAAEKTALRERTRADAVEMESGIIRRLCRERGISSATVRTVSDAAHEELPLDFNTLMQVNGAIHIGKLAGAILCRPHKIPAMIALGSRSKSAAERLAAVLRVVLAR
;
A
#
# COMPACT_ATOMS: atom_id res chain seq x y z
N MET A 1 15.45 -16.91 14.21
CA MET A 1 16.50 -17.58 13.40
C MET A 1 16.72 -16.75 12.15
N ASN A 2 17.68 -16.06 12.13
CA ASN A 2 18.71 -15.42 11.37
C ASN A 2 18.45 -15.30 9.85
N GLY A 3 17.73 -14.25 9.42
CA GLY A 3 18.04 -13.65 8.13
C GLY A 3 19.47 -13.14 8.23
N LYS A 4 20.37 -13.66 7.39
CA LYS A 4 21.77 -13.20 7.36
C LYS A 4 21.76 -11.75 6.91
N ALA A 5 22.66 -10.94 7.43
CA ALA A 5 22.83 -9.52 7.07
C ALA A 5 23.01 -9.24 5.55
N ASN A 6 23.06 -10.27 4.72
CA ASN A 6 23.19 -10.23 3.26
C ASN A 6 21.95 -10.70 2.48
N ASP A 7 20.86 -11.14 3.14
CA ASP A 7 19.65 -11.55 2.42
C ASP A 7 18.93 -10.32 1.87
N PRO A 8 18.35 -10.38 0.65
CA PRO A 8 17.69 -9.24 0.05
C PRO A 8 16.39 -8.84 0.78
N ILE A 9 16.01 -7.59 0.59
CA ILE A 9 14.74 -7.03 1.06
C ILE A 9 13.69 -7.15 -0.04
N LEU A 10 12.50 -7.63 0.29
CA LEU A 10 11.37 -7.67 -0.63
C LEU A 10 10.41 -6.50 -0.36
N VAL A 11 10.12 -5.72 -1.40
CA VAL A 11 9.11 -4.64 -1.35
C VAL A 11 7.92 -5.02 -2.24
N CYS A 12 6.77 -5.18 -1.63
CA CYS A 12 5.52 -5.58 -2.27
C CYS A 12 4.66 -4.35 -2.58
N PHE A 13 4.17 -4.23 -3.80
CA PHE A 13 3.21 -3.21 -4.22
C PHE A 13 1.97 -3.87 -4.81
N ALA A 14 0.79 -3.28 -4.62
CA ALA A 14 -0.44 -3.82 -5.20
C ALA A 14 -0.50 -3.61 -6.72
N VAL A 15 -0.12 -2.43 -7.20
CA VAL A 15 -0.21 -2.07 -8.61
C VAL A 15 1.12 -1.51 -9.17
N LYS A 16 1.24 -1.56 -10.51
CA LYS A 16 2.45 -1.10 -11.21
C LYS A 16 2.73 0.38 -11.00
N ASP A 17 1.69 1.20 -10.92
CA ASP A 17 1.82 2.66 -10.79
C ASP A 17 2.39 3.06 -9.42
N GLU A 18 2.10 2.32 -8.37
CA GLU A 18 2.73 2.48 -7.06
C GLU A 18 4.22 2.12 -7.07
N ALA A 19 4.56 1.03 -7.79
CA ALA A 19 5.92 0.51 -7.83
C ALA A 19 6.84 1.32 -8.77
N ALA A 20 6.30 1.90 -9.84
CA ALA A 20 7.07 2.49 -10.92
C ALA A 20 8.05 3.60 -10.47
N PRO A 21 7.66 4.56 -9.60
CA PRO A 21 8.61 5.56 -9.11
C PRO A 21 9.77 4.95 -8.32
N PHE A 22 9.50 3.96 -7.47
CA PHE A 22 10.52 3.32 -6.66
C PHE A 22 11.49 2.49 -7.49
N ARG A 23 10.99 1.77 -8.51
CA ARG A 23 11.78 0.94 -9.43
C ARG A 23 12.80 1.73 -10.26
N ARG A 24 12.58 3.03 -10.51
CA ARG A 24 13.55 3.88 -11.23
C ARG A 24 14.86 4.11 -10.49
N GLY A 25 14.93 3.85 -9.21
CA GLY A 25 16.13 4.01 -8.40
C GLY A 25 16.13 3.00 -7.25
N LEU A 26 16.13 1.72 -7.61
CA LEU A 26 16.08 0.61 -6.68
C LEU A 26 17.41 0.50 -5.91
N PRO A 27 17.42 0.52 -4.56
CA PRO A 27 18.62 0.29 -3.79
C PRO A 27 19.20 -1.13 -4.01
N VAL A 28 20.51 -1.27 -3.85
CA VAL A 28 21.18 -2.57 -3.95
C VAL A 28 20.65 -3.52 -2.88
N GLY A 29 20.43 -4.78 -3.23
CA GLY A 29 19.86 -5.77 -2.32
C GLY A 29 18.36 -5.67 -2.09
N VAL A 30 17.66 -4.81 -2.85
CA VAL A 30 16.20 -4.68 -2.78
C VAL A 30 15.56 -5.26 -4.04
N GLU A 31 14.55 -6.10 -3.87
CA GLU A 31 13.69 -6.59 -4.95
C GLU A 31 12.25 -6.11 -4.77
N THR A 32 11.53 -6.00 -5.88
CA THR A 32 10.11 -5.60 -5.85
C THR A 32 9.22 -6.64 -6.49
N VAL A 33 8.03 -6.80 -5.95
CA VAL A 33 6.96 -7.59 -6.57
C VAL A 33 5.68 -6.77 -6.68
N VAL A 34 4.97 -6.89 -7.80
CA VAL A 34 3.60 -6.39 -7.96
C VAL A 34 2.65 -7.55 -7.72
N THR A 35 1.85 -7.45 -6.67
CA THR A 35 1.03 -8.54 -6.16
C THR A 35 -0.34 -8.64 -6.82
N GLY A 36 -0.86 -7.55 -7.36
CA GLY A 36 -2.28 -7.34 -7.61
C GLY A 36 -3.00 -6.83 -6.36
N MET A 37 -4.17 -6.23 -6.54
CA MET A 37 -4.99 -5.71 -5.45
C MET A 37 -5.74 -6.83 -4.72
N GLY A 38 -5.87 -6.67 -3.40
CA GLY A 38 -6.63 -7.54 -2.51
C GLY A 38 -5.88 -8.78 -2.01
N ALA A 39 -6.37 -9.34 -0.90
CA ALA A 39 -5.69 -10.39 -0.14
C ALA A 39 -5.35 -11.63 -0.96
N ALA A 40 -6.26 -12.13 -1.82
CA ALA A 40 -6.04 -13.36 -2.57
C ALA A 40 -4.93 -13.23 -3.64
N ALA A 41 -4.84 -12.07 -4.31
CA ALA A 41 -3.79 -11.79 -5.28
C ALA A 41 -2.45 -11.65 -4.57
N ALA A 42 -2.42 -10.87 -3.47
CA ALA A 42 -1.25 -10.68 -2.64
C ALA A 42 -0.71 -12.01 -2.06
N GLU A 43 -1.61 -12.88 -1.57
CA GLU A 43 -1.21 -14.18 -1.05
C GLU A 43 -0.50 -15.04 -2.10
N ARG A 44 -1.07 -15.19 -3.30
CA ARG A 44 -0.45 -15.97 -4.38
C ARG A 44 0.93 -15.46 -4.76
N ALA A 45 1.04 -14.14 -4.98
CA ALA A 45 2.29 -13.53 -5.43
C ALA A 45 3.38 -13.60 -4.36
N VAL A 46 3.03 -13.32 -3.10
CA VAL A 46 4.00 -13.31 -2.00
C VAL A 46 4.40 -14.74 -1.62
N ARG A 47 3.49 -15.73 -1.61
CA ARG A 47 3.88 -17.14 -1.40
C ARG A 47 4.91 -17.60 -2.42
N ALA A 48 4.73 -17.26 -3.70
CA ALA A 48 5.69 -17.59 -4.75
C ALA A 48 7.06 -16.93 -4.47
N LYS A 49 7.09 -15.65 -4.15
CA LYS A 49 8.33 -14.92 -3.84
C LYS A 49 9.04 -15.44 -2.60
N LEU A 50 8.30 -15.77 -1.56
CA LEU A 50 8.87 -16.32 -0.32
C LEU A 50 9.37 -17.76 -0.47
N ALA A 51 9.01 -18.45 -1.55
CA ALA A 51 9.52 -19.80 -1.89
C ALA A 51 10.81 -19.75 -2.73
N GLU A 52 11.13 -18.62 -3.39
CA GLU A 52 12.32 -18.52 -4.25
C GLU A 52 13.61 -18.48 -3.47
N ARG A 53 13.63 -17.83 -2.29
CA ARG A 53 14.81 -17.63 -1.44
C ARG A 53 14.46 -17.16 -0.04
N THR A 54 15.46 -17.01 0.82
CA THR A 54 15.34 -16.30 2.10
C THR A 54 15.31 -14.79 1.87
N TRP A 55 14.59 -14.08 2.74
CA TRP A 55 14.46 -12.64 2.74
C TRP A 55 14.77 -12.11 4.14
N SER A 56 15.61 -11.06 4.22
CA SER A 56 15.92 -10.43 5.49
C SER A 56 14.72 -9.65 6.05
N LEU A 57 13.96 -9.05 5.14
CA LEU A 57 12.87 -8.13 5.46
C LEU A 57 11.83 -8.10 4.34
N VAL A 58 10.57 -7.89 4.71
CA VAL A 58 9.49 -7.67 3.74
C VAL A 58 8.73 -6.38 4.07
N LEU A 59 8.61 -5.48 3.10
CA LEU A 59 7.75 -4.30 3.18
C LEU A 59 6.52 -4.47 2.30
N THR A 60 5.32 -4.22 2.85
CA THR A 60 4.11 -4.07 2.05
C THR A 60 3.84 -2.58 1.86
N CYS A 61 3.93 -2.13 0.60
CA CYS A 61 3.94 -0.72 0.24
C CYS A 61 2.82 -0.39 -0.75
N GLY A 62 2.45 0.89 -0.83
CA GLY A 62 1.44 1.40 -1.76
C GLY A 62 0.59 2.50 -1.15
N PHE A 63 -0.67 2.60 -1.57
CA PHE A 63 -1.62 3.59 -1.08
C PHE A 63 -2.49 3.05 0.05
N ALA A 64 -3.02 3.97 0.85
CA ALA A 64 -4.05 3.69 1.84
C ALA A 64 -5.06 4.85 1.91
N GLY A 65 -6.33 4.54 2.12
CA GLY A 65 -7.33 5.52 2.48
C GLY A 65 -7.19 5.96 3.93
N GLY A 66 -7.19 7.27 4.19
CA GLY A 66 -7.20 7.80 5.55
C GLY A 66 -8.55 7.56 6.23
N LEU A 67 -8.52 7.04 7.46
CA LEU A 67 -9.70 6.95 8.33
C LEU A 67 -9.65 7.97 9.45
N HIS A 68 -8.44 8.28 9.96
CA HIS A 68 -8.26 9.31 10.98
C HIS A 68 -8.32 10.71 10.36
N PRO A 69 -9.12 11.66 10.88
CA PRO A 69 -9.30 13.00 10.30
C PRO A 69 -8.02 13.82 10.19
N ALA A 70 -7.01 13.55 11.03
CA ALA A 70 -5.73 14.25 10.98
C ALA A 70 -4.80 13.75 9.85
N LEU A 71 -5.08 12.60 9.23
CA LEU A 71 -4.27 12.08 8.12
C LEU A 71 -4.61 12.83 6.84
N ARG A 72 -3.60 13.47 6.27
CA ARG A 72 -3.70 14.22 5.02
C ARG A 72 -3.19 13.40 3.84
N PRO A 73 -3.71 13.59 2.63
CA PRO A 73 -3.11 13.03 1.43
C PRO A 73 -1.60 13.29 1.35
N GLU A 74 -0.87 12.36 0.76
CA GLU A 74 0.60 12.35 0.64
C GLU A 74 1.38 12.15 1.96
N THR A 75 0.71 12.04 3.11
CA THR A 75 1.38 11.64 4.36
C THR A 75 1.86 10.19 4.22
N VAL A 76 3.15 9.95 4.46
CA VAL A 76 3.68 8.58 4.58
C VAL A 76 3.40 8.07 5.97
N ILE A 77 2.76 6.93 6.04
CA ILE A 77 2.30 6.26 7.27
C ILE A 77 2.82 4.84 7.31
N PHE A 78 3.04 4.30 8.50
CA PHE A 78 3.53 2.93 8.65
C PHE A 78 3.00 2.23 9.91
N GLU A 79 2.97 0.91 9.83
CA GLU A 79 2.77 0.01 10.97
C GLU A 79 3.87 -1.04 10.99
N ALA A 80 4.54 -1.13 12.12
CA ALA A 80 5.62 -2.08 12.35
C ALA A 80 5.68 -2.47 13.83
N ASP A 81 6.18 -3.67 14.09
CA ASP A 81 6.44 -4.13 15.46
C ASP A 81 7.53 -3.25 16.10
N ALA A 82 7.60 -3.23 17.43
CA ALA A 82 8.52 -2.32 18.15
C ALA A 82 10.00 -2.59 17.85
N ASP A 83 10.34 -3.85 17.58
CA ASP A 83 11.68 -4.34 17.26
C ASP A 83 11.99 -4.37 15.75
N PHE A 84 11.10 -3.78 14.92
CA PHE A 84 11.30 -3.73 13.48
C PHE A 84 12.57 -2.93 13.12
N PRO A 85 13.53 -3.51 12.36
CA PRO A 85 14.86 -2.91 12.17
C PRO A 85 14.87 -1.49 11.58
N LEU A 86 13.89 -1.18 10.71
CA LEU A 86 13.82 0.13 10.04
C LEU A 86 12.83 1.09 10.70
N ARG A 87 12.28 0.74 11.87
CA ARG A 87 11.27 1.57 12.54
C ARG A 87 11.78 2.99 12.83
N GLN A 88 12.97 3.12 13.38
CA GLN A 88 13.55 4.43 13.67
C GLN A 88 13.84 5.22 12.41
N ALA A 89 14.36 4.56 11.36
CA ALA A 89 14.60 5.19 10.08
C ALA A 89 13.33 5.75 9.43
N LEU A 90 12.19 5.06 9.58
CA LEU A 90 10.89 5.56 9.13
C LEU A 90 10.45 6.80 9.91
N LEU A 91 10.64 6.81 11.22
CA LEU A 91 10.33 7.99 12.07
C LEU A 91 11.23 9.18 11.70
N ASP A 92 12.53 8.97 11.50
CA ASP A 92 13.51 10.01 11.16
C ASP A 92 13.19 10.73 9.84
N VAL A 93 12.59 10.04 8.88
CA VAL A 93 12.15 10.65 7.61
C VAL A 93 10.75 11.27 7.68
N GLY A 94 10.15 11.31 8.88
CA GLY A 94 8.86 11.93 9.14
C GLY A 94 7.65 11.06 8.77
N ALA A 95 7.83 9.74 8.63
CA ALA A 95 6.71 8.84 8.49
C ALA A 95 5.96 8.70 9.82
N VAL A 96 4.63 8.64 9.77
CA VAL A 96 3.76 8.61 10.94
C VAL A 96 3.39 7.17 11.28
N ALA A 97 3.63 6.75 12.52
CA ALA A 97 3.19 5.44 13.00
C ALA A 97 1.67 5.45 13.22
N VAL A 98 0.98 4.47 12.64
CA VAL A 98 -0.48 4.34 12.64
C VAL A 98 -0.91 2.88 12.77
N SER A 99 -2.21 2.66 12.96
CA SER A 99 -2.85 1.35 12.85
C SER A 99 -3.59 1.20 11.52
N PHE A 100 -3.47 0.04 10.87
CA PHE A 100 -4.19 -0.26 9.62
C PHE A 100 -5.33 -1.25 9.83
N HIS A 101 -6.42 -1.02 9.13
CA HIS A 101 -7.43 -2.04 8.87
C HIS A 101 -7.23 -2.61 7.46
N CYS A 102 -6.99 -3.92 7.38
CA CYS A 102 -6.92 -4.62 6.11
C CYS A 102 -8.34 -5.02 5.70
N ALA A 103 -8.93 -4.30 4.74
CA ALA A 103 -10.31 -4.49 4.28
C ALA A 103 -10.39 -5.44 3.09
N GLU A 104 -11.56 -6.06 2.89
CA GLU A 104 -11.83 -6.90 1.72
C GLU A 104 -12.19 -6.09 0.47
N ARG A 105 -12.58 -4.83 0.66
CA ARG A 105 -13.01 -3.93 -0.40
C ARG A 105 -12.56 -2.49 -0.15
N VAL A 106 -12.51 -1.71 -1.23
CA VAL A 106 -12.18 -0.28 -1.15
C VAL A 106 -13.31 0.48 -0.44
N ALA A 107 -12.98 1.31 0.55
CA ALA A 107 -13.90 2.27 1.16
C ALA A 107 -14.03 3.49 0.22
N VAL A 108 -15.19 3.64 -0.41
CA VAL A 108 -15.42 4.62 -1.48
C VAL A 108 -15.92 5.95 -0.94
N THR A 109 -16.79 5.93 0.07
CA THR A 109 -17.44 7.10 0.60
C THR A 109 -16.89 7.52 1.96
N ALA A 110 -17.05 8.81 2.31
CA ALA A 110 -16.71 9.32 3.63
C ALA A 110 -17.49 8.60 4.75
N ALA A 111 -18.74 8.25 4.49
CA ALA A 111 -19.57 7.50 5.44
C ALA A 111 -19.03 6.09 5.70
N GLU A 112 -18.59 5.37 4.65
CA GLU A 112 -17.93 4.05 4.80
C GLU A 112 -16.66 4.17 5.62
N LYS A 113 -15.82 5.18 5.38
CA LYS A 113 -14.58 5.42 6.14
C LYS A 113 -14.86 5.73 7.60
N THR A 114 -15.86 6.56 7.89
CA THR A 114 -16.31 6.87 9.25
C THR A 114 -16.75 5.59 9.98
N ALA A 115 -17.62 4.80 9.37
CA ALA A 115 -18.11 3.54 9.94
C ALA A 115 -16.96 2.53 10.16
N LEU A 116 -16.00 2.45 9.23
CA LEU A 116 -14.80 1.62 9.41
C LEU A 116 -13.99 2.08 10.62
N ARG A 117 -13.72 3.38 10.76
CA ARG A 117 -12.97 3.92 11.90
C ARG A 117 -13.68 3.66 13.23
N GLU A 118 -14.97 3.88 13.30
CA GLU A 118 -15.76 3.64 14.52
C GLU A 118 -15.70 2.17 14.95
N ARG A 119 -15.81 1.26 13.99
CA ARG A 119 -15.82 -0.18 14.25
C ARG A 119 -14.43 -0.72 14.56
N THR A 120 -13.39 -0.29 13.86
CA THR A 120 -12.05 -0.90 13.91
C THR A 120 -11.05 -0.12 14.75
N ARG A 121 -11.31 1.17 14.98
CA ARG A 121 -10.38 2.12 15.58
C ARG A 121 -9.09 2.33 14.80
N ALA A 122 -9.00 1.79 13.58
CA ALA A 122 -7.84 1.96 12.71
C ALA A 122 -7.73 3.40 12.19
N ASP A 123 -6.50 3.82 11.90
CA ASP A 123 -6.20 5.16 11.40
C ASP A 123 -6.23 5.22 9.87
N ALA A 124 -5.96 4.09 9.20
CA ALA A 124 -5.97 3.97 7.75
C ALA A 124 -6.50 2.60 7.30
N VAL A 125 -6.91 2.50 6.03
CA VAL A 125 -7.45 1.28 5.42
C VAL A 125 -6.69 0.94 4.14
N GLU A 126 -6.40 -0.35 3.96
CA GLU A 126 -5.77 -0.94 2.77
C GLU A 126 -6.25 -2.40 2.61
N MET A 127 -5.71 -3.21 1.68
CA MET A 127 -6.32 -4.50 1.32
C MET A 127 -5.35 -5.70 1.31
N GLU A 128 -4.05 -5.51 1.56
CA GLU A 128 -3.04 -6.55 1.34
C GLU A 128 -2.17 -6.85 2.57
N SER A 129 -1.93 -5.88 3.44
CA SER A 129 -0.91 -6.01 4.49
C SER A 129 -1.18 -7.14 5.47
N GLY A 130 -2.43 -7.38 5.80
CA GLY A 130 -2.81 -8.44 6.75
C GLY A 130 -2.32 -9.82 6.31
N ILE A 131 -2.55 -10.18 5.04
CA ILE A 131 -2.11 -11.47 4.50
C ILE A 131 -0.59 -11.51 4.33
N ILE A 132 0.03 -10.44 3.82
CA ILE A 132 1.48 -10.39 3.59
C ILE A 132 2.23 -10.53 4.92
N ARG A 133 1.89 -9.73 5.94
CA ARG A 133 2.53 -9.80 7.26
C ARG A 133 2.29 -11.14 7.95
N ARG A 134 1.11 -11.76 7.78
CA ARG A 134 0.85 -13.11 8.27
C ARG A 134 1.81 -14.13 7.65
N LEU A 135 1.98 -14.14 6.32
CA LEU A 135 2.90 -15.04 5.62
C LEU A 135 4.36 -14.85 6.06
N CYS A 136 4.76 -13.61 6.33
CA CYS A 136 6.08 -13.30 6.87
C CYS A 136 6.25 -13.84 8.29
N ARG A 137 5.26 -13.61 9.16
CA ARG A 137 5.27 -14.10 10.54
C ARG A 137 5.37 -15.63 10.61
N GLU A 138 4.63 -16.36 9.76
CA GLU A 138 4.69 -17.81 9.64
C GLU A 138 6.11 -18.33 9.31
N ARG A 139 6.97 -17.47 8.73
CA ARG A 139 8.36 -17.78 8.37
C ARG A 139 9.42 -17.11 9.23
N GLY A 140 9.02 -16.38 10.26
CA GLY A 140 9.95 -15.63 11.11
C GLY A 140 10.64 -14.46 10.38
N ILE A 141 10.02 -13.91 9.32
CA ILE A 141 10.56 -12.78 8.56
C ILE A 141 9.99 -11.49 9.13
N SER A 142 10.85 -10.54 9.49
CA SER A 142 10.43 -9.20 9.92
C SER A 142 9.71 -8.49 8.80
N SER A 143 8.57 -7.82 9.10
CA SER A 143 7.79 -7.14 8.08
C SER A 143 7.09 -5.90 8.61
N ALA A 144 6.91 -4.92 7.73
CA ALA A 144 6.15 -3.70 8.02
C ALA A 144 5.23 -3.31 6.87
N THR A 145 4.19 -2.55 7.21
CA THR A 145 3.32 -1.86 6.25
C THR A 145 3.78 -0.42 6.15
N VAL A 146 4.09 0.06 4.93
CA VAL A 146 4.46 1.46 4.66
C VAL A 146 3.61 1.96 3.51
N ARG A 147 2.76 2.93 3.78
CA ARG A 147 1.78 3.43 2.81
C ARG A 147 1.85 4.96 2.69
N THR A 148 1.33 5.48 1.59
CA THR A 148 1.04 6.91 1.47
C THR A 148 -0.47 7.08 1.43
N VAL A 149 -0.98 8.04 2.17
CA VAL A 149 -2.41 8.38 2.15
C VAL A 149 -2.79 8.92 0.77
N SER A 150 -3.69 8.24 0.08
CA SER A 150 -4.21 8.64 -1.24
C SER A 150 -5.37 9.62 -1.14
N ASP A 151 -6.20 9.46 -0.11
CA ASP A 151 -7.44 10.19 0.10
C ASP A 151 -7.75 10.31 1.59
N ALA A 152 -8.20 11.49 2.02
CA ALA A 152 -8.50 11.78 3.41
C ALA A 152 -9.82 11.13 3.87
N ALA A 153 -10.05 11.09 5.19
CA ALA A 153 -11.24 10.49 5.79
C ALA A 153 -12.56 11.08 5.29
N HIS A 154 -12.57 12.39 4.98
CA HIS A 154 -13.77 13.12 4.51
C HIS A 154 -13.91 13.14 2.99
N GLU A 155 -12.94 12.61 2.23
CA GLU A 155 -12.97 12.57 0.77
C GLU A 155 -13.68 11.32 0.27
N GLU A 156 -14.43 11.48 -0.81
CA GLU A 156 -15.03 10.38 -1.57
C GLU A 156 -14.21 10.06 -2.81
N LEU A 157 -14.10 8.79 -3.14
CA LEU A 157 -13.50 8.39 -4.42
C LEU A 157 -14.46 8.68 -5.57
N PRO A 158 -13.96 9.17 -6.72
CA PRO A 158 -14.81 9.58 -7.84
C PRO A 158 -15.57 8.41 -8.49
N LEU A 159 -15.05 7.19 -8.37
CA LEU A 159 -15.67 5.97 -8.86
C LEU A 159 -15.62 4.87 -7.81
N ASP A 160 -16.56 3.94 -7.88
CA ASP A 160 -16.51 2.70 -7.10
C ASP A 160 -15.54 1.71 -7.76
N PHE A 161 -14.30 1.69 -7.27
CA PHE A 161 -13.26 0.80 -7.76
C PHE A 161 -13.58 -0.68 -7.53
N ASN A 162 -14.46 -1.02 -6.58
CA ASN A 162 -14.85 -2.41 -6.33
C ASN A 162 -15.56 -3.01 -7.54
N THR A 163 -16.33 -2.22 -8.29
CA THR A 163 -17.02 -2.66 -9.51
C THR A 163 -16.08 -2.82 -10.71
N LEU A 164 -14.90 -2.20 -10.64
CA LEU A 164 -13.90 -2.17 -11.70
C LEU A 164 -12.83 -3.26 -11.55
N MET A 165 -12.69 -3.83 -10.35
CA MET A 165 -11.69 -4.87 -10.08
C MET A 165 -12.09 -6.21 -10.71
N GLN A 166 -11.07 -6.93 -11.20
CA GLN A 166 -11.15 -8.32 -11.65
C GLN A 166 -10.75 -9.27 -10.51
N VAL A 167 -11.06 -10.55 -10.66
CA VAL A 167 -10.69 -11.60 -9.71
C VAL A 167 -9.17 -11.70 -9.49
N ASN A 168 -8.37 -11.30 -10.47
CA ASN A 168 -6.91 -11.26 -10.38
C ASN A 168 -6.35 -9.99 -9.72
N GLY A 169 -7.20 -9.09 -9.24
CA GLY A 169 -6.81 -7.81 -8.62
C GLY A 169 -6.39 -6.72 -9.61
N ALA A 170 -6.62 -6.90 -10.91
CA ALA A 170 -6.39 -5.86 -11.92
C ALA A 170 -7.65 -5.02 -12.16
N ILE A 171 -7.48 -3.77 -12.61
CA ILE A 171 -8.61 -2.92 -13.04
C ILE A 171 -9.01 -3.32 -14.47
N HIS A 172 -10.30 -3.53 -14.68
CA HIS A 172 -10.86 -3.82 -16.00
C HIS A 172 -10.96 -2.54 -16.82
N ILE A 173 -10.04 -2.33 -17.77
CA ILE A 173 -9.94 -1.09 -18.56
C ILE A 173 -11.24 -0.75 -19.29
N GLY A 174 -11.92 -1.73 -19.86
CA GLY A 174 -13.20 -1.52 -20.55
C GLY A 174 -14.32 -1.04 -19.62
N LYS A 175 -14.40 -1.58 -18.39
CA LYS A 175 -15.35 -1.12 -17.38
C LYS A 175 -15.01 0.30 -16.91
N LEU A 176 -13.71 0.61 -16.72
CA LEU A 176 -13.27 1.94 -16.37
C LEU A 176 -13.63 2.97 -17.45
N ALA A 177 -13.35 2.67 -18.72
CA ALA A 177 -13.72 3.53 -19.85
C ALA A 177 -15.23 3.75 -19.91
N GLY A 178 -16.04 2.69 -19.76
CA GLY A 178 -17.49 2.77 -19.71
C GLY A 178 -18.01 3.62 -18.53
N ALA A 179 -17.43 3.44 -17.34
CA ALA A 179 -17.80 4.22 -16.16
C ALA A 179 -17.52 5.73 -16.33
N ILE A 180 -16.38 6.07 -16.97
CA ILE A 180 -16.02 7.45 -17.30
C ILE A 180 -16.97 8.01 -18.36
N LEU A 181 -17.28 7.26 -19.42
CA LEU A 181 -18.17 7.70 -20.49
C LEU A 181 -19.58 7.97 -19.97
N CYS A 182 -20.09 7.12 -19.07
CA CYS A 182 -21.41 7.29 -18.44
C CYS A 182 -21.47 8.45 -17.42
N ARG A 183 -20.30 8.96 -16.94
CA ARG A 183 -20.23 9.99 -15.91
C ARG A 183 -19.18 11.06 -16.25
N PRO A 184 -19.33 11.81 -17.35
CA PRO A 184 -18.33 12.76 -17.83
C PRO A 184 -18.02 13.88 -16.81
N HIS A 185 -18.98 14.24 -15.97
CA HIS A 185 -18.78 15.20 -14.87
C HIS A 185 -17.77 14.74 -13.81
N LYS A 186 -17.44 13.44 -13.75
CA LYS A 186 -16.40 12.88 -12.85
C LYS A 186 -14.98 12.96 -13.43
N ILE A 187 -14.81 13.29 -14.70
CA ILE A 187 -13.50 13.36 -15.36
C ILE A 187 -12.51 14.28 -14.62
N PRO A 188 -12.87 15.52 -14.22
CA PRO A 188 -11.92 16.37 -13.49
C PRO A 188 -11.47 15.74 -12.15
N ALA A 189 -12.40 15.10 -11.43
CA ALA A 189 -12.08 14.43 -10.17
C ALA A 189 -11.16 13.20 -10.39
N MET A 190 -11.34 12.47 -11.50
CA MET A 190 -10.44 11.35 -11.88
C MET A 190 -9.04 11.84 -12.23
N ILE A 191 -8.92 12.94 -12.98
CA ILE A 191 -7.62 13.55 -13.31
C ILE A 191 -6.92 14.00 -12.02
N ALA A 192 -7.65 14.67 -11.13
CA ALA A 192 -7.11 15.11 -9.84
C ALA A 192 -6.65 13.93 -8.98
N LEU A 193 -7.43 12.83 -8.92
CA LEU A 193 -7.05 11.60 -8.22
C LEU A 193 -5.78 11.00 -8.83
N GLY A 194 -5.70 10.89 -10.16
CA GLY A 194 -4.52 10.36 -10.85
C GLY A 194 -3.25 11.19 -10.59
N SER A 195 -3.36 12.53 -10.61
CA SER A 195 -2.26 13.43 -10.27
C SER A 195 -1.79 13.26 -8.83
N ARG A 196 -2.73 13.22 -7.88
CA ARG A 196 -2.42 12.99 -6.45
C ARG A 196 -1.80 11.62 -6.21
N SER A 197 -2.32 10.57 -6.86
CA SER A 197 -1.74 9.22 -6.75
C SER A 197 -0.31 9.18 -7.26
N LYS A 198 -0.01 9.90 -8.36
CA LYS A 198 1.36 10.02 -8.88
C LYS A 198 2.28 10.71 -7.86
N SER A 199 1.86 11.84 -7.30
CA SER A 199 2.61 12.56 -6.26
C SER A 199 2.82 11.68 -5.01
N ALA A 200 1.79 10.99 -4.56
CA ALA A 200 1.84 10.06 -3.43
C ALA A 200 2.84 8.91 -3.68
N ALA A 201 2.86 8.33 -4.89
CA ALA A 201 3.81 7.28 -5.26
C ALA A 201 5.26 7.79 -5.30
N GLU A 202 5.50 9.00 -5.82
CA GLU A 202 6.83 9.64 -5.80
C GLU A 202 7.29 9.92 -4.36
N ARG A 203 6.40 10.40 -3.51
CA ARG A 203 6.69 10.64 -2.10
C ARG A 203 7.06 9.35 -1.37
N LEU A 204 6.28 8.29 -1.56
CA LEU A 204 6.58 6.96 -1.00
C LEU A 204 7.93 6.45 -1.48
N ALA A 205 8.20 6.55 -2.78
CA ALA A 205 9.46 6.12 -3.37
C ALA A 205 10.67 6.87 -2.79
N ALA A 206 10.55 8.18 -2.59
CA ALA A 206 11.60 8.99 -1.98
C ALA A 206 11.91 8.53 -0.54
N VAL A 207 10.87 8.32 0.27
CA VAL A 207 11.01 7.81 1.65
C VAL A 207 11.65 6.42 1.67
N LEU A 208 11.15 5.49 0.84
CA LEU A 208 11.68 4.12 0.79
C LEU A 208 13.16 4.09 0.38
N ARG A 209 13.58 4.93 -0.58
CA ARG A 209 15.01 5.00 -0.96
C ARG A 209 15.90 5.45 0.19
N VAL A 210 15.48 6.47 0.95
CA VAL A 210 16.27 6.94 2.09
C VAL A 210 16.33 5.89 3.19
N VAL A 211 15.23 5.23 3.48
CA VAL A 211 15.13 4.20 4.55
C VAL A 211 15.91 2.94 4.18
N LEU A 212 15.91 2.53 2.91
CA LEU A 212 16.51 1.28 2.44
C LEU A 212 17.96 1.45 1.92
N ALA A 213 18.49 2.66 1.86
CA ALA A 213 19.88 2.93 1.51
C ALA A 213 20.84 2.94 2.72
N ARG A 214 20.32 2.70 3.93
CA ARG A 214 21.08 2.71 5.20
C ARG A 214 21.76 1.38 5.48
#